data_76f4baf6e4ff67709e33c9152fb51446
#
_entry.id   76f4baf6e4ff67709e33c9152fb51446
#
_cell.length_a   1.000
_cell.length_b   1.000
_cell.length_c   1.000
_cell.angle_alpha   90.00
_cell.angle_beta   90.00
_cell.angle_gamma   90.00
#
_symmetry.space_group_name_H-M   'P 1'
#
loop_
_entity.id
_entity.type
_entity.pdbx_description
1 polymer ?
#
loop_
_entity_poly.entity_id
_entity_poly.type
_entity_poly.pdbx_seq_one_letter_code
_entity_poly.pdbx_strand_id
1 'polypeptide(L)'
;TYFNPQEITNPAKKWNVRIIDFYLHDQPIRKGMLSGGKEIINTSVFEARDFHLSHNDNAFSIEFSTRELNNSERITYLYTINNTPWVKLPKGVNRVSFSDLPPGDYHFRIKAEDYLLESDTDEITIHIAPAWWASGWAMLIYALLAVAAVYGIILQMRHRYRIRQEMM
;
A
#
# COMPACT_ATOMS: atom_id res chain seq x y z
N THR A 1 56.70 1.02 20.07
CA THR A 1 55.38 1.11 19.42
C THR A 1 54.35 0.42 20.28
N TYR A 2 53.64 1.17 21.10
CA TYR A 2 52.55 0.63 21.89
C TYR A 2 51.31 0.49 20.99
N PHE A 3 50.84 -0.73 20.87
CA PHE A 3 49.56 -1.04 20.22
C PHE A 3 48.44 -0.76 21.26
N ASN A 4 47.61 0.21 21.03
CA ASN A 4 46.45 0.52 21.88
C ASN A 4 45.22 -0.25 21.34
N PRO A 5 44.75 -1.33 22.02
CA PRO A 5 43.61 -2.12 21.56
C PRO A 5 42.28 -1.38 21.64
N GLN A 6 42.23 -0.18 22.23
CA GLN A 6 41.01 0.59 22.42
C GLN A 6 40.68 1.49 21.21
N GLU A 7 41.57 1.60 20.23
CA GLU A 7 41.31 2.36 19.00
C GLU A 7 40.63 1.55 17.88
N ILE A 8 40.34 0.26 18.10
CA ILE A 8 39.51 -0.53 17.20
C ILE A 8 38.05 -0.52 17.66
N THR A 9 37.52 0.60 18.02
CA THR A 9 36.09 0.84 17.88
C THR A 9 35.85 1.21 16.43
N ASN A 10 35.77 0.19 15.59
CA ASN A 10 35.12 0.31 14.29
C ASN A 10 33.74 0.91 14.58
N PRO A 11 33.43 2.17 14.22
CA PRO A 11 32.10 2.69 14.42
C PRO A 11 31.17 1.70 13.73
N ALA A 12 30.26 1.11 14.49
CA ALA A 12 29.33 0.11 13.99
C ALA A 12 28.79 0.63 12.67
N LYS A 13 29.25 0.01 11.57
CA LYS A 13 28.93 0.45 10.21
C LYS A 13 27.43 0.34 10.10
N LYS A 14 26.74 1.48 10.17
CA LYS A 14 25.28 1.53 10.06
C LYS A 14 24.89 0.98 8.72
N TRP A 15 24.21 -0.12 8.74
CA TRP A 15 23.62 -0.70 7.55
C TRP A 15 22.41 0.08 7.16
N ASN A 16 22.26 0.33 5.87
CA ASN A 16 21.07 0.97 5.34
C ASN A 16 20.36 -0.01 4.42
N VAL A 17 19.15 -0.40 4.78
CA VAL A 17 18.22 -1.03 3.86
C VAL A 17 17.49 0.06 3.08
N ARG A 18 17.23 -0.17 1.81
CA ARG A 18 16.47 0.75 0.95
C ARG A 18 15.52 -0.03 0.06
N ILE A 19 14.34 0.55 -0.12
CA ILE A 19 13.40 0.12 -1.15
C ILE A 19 13.96 0.60 -2.48
N ILE A 20 14.22 -0.35 -3.38
CA ILE A 20 14.91 -0.10 -4.65
C ILE A 20 13.98 -0.13 -5.84
N ASP A 21 12.92 -0.93 -5.78
CA ASP A 21 11.92 -0.98 -6.84
C ASP A 21 10.54 -1.34 -6.31
N PHE A 22 9.52 -0.97 -7.08
CA PHE A 22 8.13 -1.26 -6.82
C PHE A 22 7.49 -1.77 -8.11
N TYR A 23 6.82 -2.90 -8.04
CA TYR A 23 6.23 -3.57 -9.20
C TYR A 23 4.71 -3.58 -9.08
N LEU A 24 4.06 -3.18 -10.14
CA LEU A 24 2.61 -3.28 -10.29
C LEU A 24 2.31 -4.25 -11.44
N HIS A 25 1.55 -5.32 -11.19
CA HIS A 25 1.32 -6.39 -12.17
C HIS A 25 2.60 -6.90 -12.84
N ASP A 26 3.65 -7.14 -12.02
CA ASP A 26 4.99 -7.55 -12.46
C ASP A 26 5.75 -6.57 -13.37
N GLN A 27 5.21 -5.36 -13.54
CA GLN A 27 5.88 -4.28 -14.25
C GLN A 27 6.50 -3.28 -13.27
N PRO A 28 7.78 -2.94 -13.40
CA PRO A 28 8.40 -1.95 -12.53
C PRO A 28 7.77 -0.58 -12.80
N ILE A 29 7.33 0.09 -11.74
CA ILE A 29 6.77 1.43 -11.87
C ILE A 29 7.88 2.44 -12.11
N ARG A 30 7.51 3.52 -12.82
CA ARG A 30 8.39 4.64 -13.12
C ARG A 30 7.64 5.95 -12.88
N LYS A 31 8.41 7.03 -12.70
CA LYS A 31 7.87 8.38 -12.59
C LYS A 31 6.87 8.67 -13.72
N GLY A 32 5.71 9.21 -13.36
CA GLY A 32 4.66 9.58 -14.32
C GLY A 32 3.75 8.43 -14.74
N MET A 33 3.96 7.20 -14.25
CA MET A 33 3.00 6.11 -14.46
C MET A 33 1.71 6.39 -13.70
N LEU A 34 0.57 6.05 -14.32
CA LEU A 34 -0.75 6.33 -13.78
C LEU A 34 -1.39 5.04 -13.25
N SER A 35 -2.13 5.19 -12.15
CA SER A 35 -3.06 4.21 -11.62
C SER A 35 -4.41 4.89 -11.39
N GLY A 36 -5.45 4.41 -12.07
CA GLY A 36 -6.78 5.03 -11.99
C GLY A 36 -6.83 6.52 -12.38
N GLY A 37 -5.92 6.96 -13.29
CA GLY A 37 -5.85 8.34 -13.76
C GLY A 37 -5.04 9.30 -12.87
N LYS A 38 -4.42 8.80 -11.78
CA LYS A 38 -3.50 9.55 -10.92
C LYS A 38 -2.08 9.02 -11.04
N GLU A 39 -1.10 9.88 -10.93
CA GLU A 39 0.30 9.44 -10.86
C GLU A 39 0.54 8.59 -9.62
N ILE A 40 1.18 7.43 -9.80
CA ILE A 40 1.56 6.53 -8.71
C ILE A 40 2.62 7.21 -7.85
N ILE A 41 3.64 7.77 -8.49
CA ILE A 41 4.75 8.52 -7.89
C ILE A 41 5.15 9.70 -8.79
N ASN A 42 5.62 10.77 -8.18
CA ASN A 42 6.09 11.96 -8.88
C ASN A 42 7.62 12.08 -8.93
N THR A 43 8.33 11.16 -8.27
CA THR A 43 9.80 11.09 -8.22
C THR A 43 10.28 9.70 -8.64
N SER A 44 11.55 9.39 -8.47
CA SER A 44 12.06 8.02 -8.61
C SER A 44 11.54 7.13 -7.47
N VAL A 45 11.42 5.82 -7.70
CA VAL A 45 10.99 4.85 -6.66
C VAL A 45 11.88 4.93 -5.43
N PHE A 46 13.18 5.11 -5.64
CA PHE A 46 14.16 5.21 -4.56
C PHE A 46 13.95 6.41 -3.62
N GLU A 47 13.40 7.50 -4.15
CA GLU A 47 13.11 8.74 -3.40
C GLU A 47 11.67 8.82 -2.94
N ALA A 48 10.75 8.11 -3.61
CA ALA A 48 9.34 8.15 -3.30
C ALA A 48 9.06 7.59 -1.91
N ARG A 49 8.18 8.25 -1.18
CA ARG A 49 7.70 7.83 0.13
C ARG A 49 6.21 7.51 0.13
N ASP A 50 5.49 8.08 -0.83
CA ASP A 50 4.06 7.93 -0.99
C ASP A 50 3.75 7.34 -2.37
N PHE A 51 2.97 6.26 -2.39
CA PHE A 51 2.55 5.55 -3.59
C PHE A 51 1.03 5.56 -3.66
N HIS A 52 0.48 6.05 -4.78
CA HIS A 52 -0.96 6.16 -4.98
C HIS A 52 -1.44 5.13 -5.99
N LEU A 53 -2.24 4.17 -5.53
CA LEU A 53 -2.80 3.09 -6.33
C LEU A 53 -4.31 3.21 -6.42
N SER A 54 -4.88 2.80 -7.54
CA SER A 54 -6.32 2.62 -7.68
C SER A 54 -6.78 1.31 -7.02
N HIS A 55 -8.07 1.18 -6.80
CA HIS A 55 -8.66 -0.05 -6.26
C HIS A 55 -8.42 -1.29 -7.12
N ASN A 56 -8.19 -1.12 -8.42
CA ASN A 56 -7.88 -2.23 -9.34
C ASN A 56 -6.42 -2.66 -9.28
N ASP A 57 -5.55 -1.81 -8.74
CA ASP A 57 -4.11 -2.01 -8.69
C ASP A 57 -3.66 -2.41 -7.26
N ASN A 58 -4.43 -3.28 -6.63
CA ASN A 58 -4.26 -3.74 -5.25
C ASN A 58 -3.30 -4.96 -5.10
N ALA A 59 -2.64 -5.33 -6.19
CA ALA A 59 -1.62 -6.38 -6.23
C ALA A 59 -0.29 -5.79 -6.69
N PHE A 60 0.70 -5.78 -5.80
CA PHE A 60 2.00 -5.18 -6.05
C PHE A 60 3.12 -5.92 -5.31
N SER A 61 4.35 -5.68 -5.72
CA SER A 61 5.55 -6.22 -5.08
C SER A 61 6.52 -5.10 -4.77
N ILE A 62 7.20 -5.22 -3.64
CA ILE A 62 8.20 -4.27 -3.18
C ILE A 62 9.54 -5.00 -3.14
N GLU A 63 10.54 -4.45 -3.81
CA GLU A 63 11.91 -4.95 -3.80
C GLU A 63 12.80 -4.01 -2.99
N PHE A 64 13.67 -4.59 -2.20
CA PHE A 64 14.55 -3.88 -1.30
C PHE A 64 15.94 -4.48 -1.32
N SER A 65 16.93 -3.68 -0.98
CA SER A 65 18.32 -4.13 -0.91
C SER A 65 19.08 -3.38 0.17
N THR A 66 20.15 -4.00 0.63
CA THR A 66 21.18 -3.34 1.43
C THR A 66 22.33 -2.90 0.53
N ARG A 67 23.03 -1.86 0.92
CA ARG A 67 24.18 -1.34 0.18
C ARG A 67 25.38 -2.30 0.15
N GLU A 68 25.38 -3.32 0.99
CA GLU A 68 26.47 -4.31 1.05
C GLU A 68 26.19 -5.51 0.15
N LEU A 69 26.68 -5.42 -1.08
CA LEU A 69 26.53 -6.45 -2.12
C LEU A 69 27.28 -7.77 -1.86
N ASN A 70 28.21 -7.79 -0.91
CA ASN A 70 29.11 -8.92 -0.74
C ASN A 70 28.58 -10.08 0.11
N ASN A 71 27.42 -9.96 0.77
CA ASN A 71 26.88 -10.96 1.67
C ASN A 71 25.35 -11.11 1.62
N SER A 72 24.75 -10.98 0.45
CA SER A 72 23.29 -11.10 0.28
C SER A 72 22.69 -12.39 0.85
N GLU A 73 23.44 -13.48 0.85
CA GLU A 73 22.99 -14.78 1.37
C GLU A 73 22.93 -14.84 2.91
N ARG A 74 23.57 -13.91 3.61
CA ARG A 74 23.58 -13.86 5.08
C ARG A 74 22.51 -12.94 5.64
N ILE A 75 22.04 -12.01 4.83
CA ILE A 75 21.09 -10.98 5.24
C ILE A 75 19.68 -11.56 5.28
N THR A 76 19.00 -11.31 6.36
CA THR A 76 17.58 -11.61 6.51
C THR A 76 16.82 -10.30 6.59
N TYR A 77 15.78 -10.18 5.78
CA TYR A 77 14.90 -9.01 5.81
C TYR A 77 13.68 -9.28 6.69
N LEU A 78 13.27 -8.24 7.41
CA LEU A 78 12.06 -8.24 8.21
C LEU A 78 11.21 -7.06 7.78
N TYR A 79 9.94 -7.31 7.53
CA TYR A 79 9.00 -6.25 7.17
C TYR A 79 7.80 -6.22 8.13
N THR A 80 7.15 -5.09 8.17
CA THR A 80 5.85 -4.91 8.83
C THR A 80 4.97 -4.01 7.99
N ILE A 81 3.68 -4.22 8.08
CA ILE A 81 2.66 -3.37 7.48
C ILE A 81 1.69 -2.93 8.57
N ASN A 82 1.36 -1.63 8.63
CA ASN A 82 0.44 -1.07 9.63
C ASN A 82 0.75 -1.47 11.08
N ASN A 83 2.03 -1.48 11.45
CA ASN A 83 2.50 -1.85 12.79
C ASN A 83 2.14 -3.28 13.24
N THR A 84 1.84 -4.18 12.32
CA THR A 84 1.74 -5.61 12.65
C THR A 84 3.08 -6.15 13.16
N PRO A 85 3.11 -7.31 13.81
CA PRO A 85 4.38 -7.94 14.17
C PRO A 85 5.32 -8.08 12.97
N TRP A 86 6.62 -7.93 13.21
CA TRP A 86 7.64 -8.09 12.18
C TRP A 86 7.62 -9.51 11.60
N VAL A 87 7.53 -9.59 10.29
CA VAL A 87 7.57 -10.85 9.54
C VAL A 87 8.97 -11.03 8.98
N LYS A 88 9.58 -12.14 9.32
CA LYS A 88 10.92 -12.51 8.86
C LYS A 88 10.85 -13.24 7.52
N LEU A 89 11.55 -12.74 6.52
CA LEU A 89 11.64 -13.38 5.21
C LEU A 89 12.71 -14.48 5.22
N PRO A 90 12.58 -15.48 4.34
CA PRO A 90 13.65 -16.45 4.11
C PRO A 90 14.94 -15.75 3.67
N LYS A 91 16.08 -16.37 3.97
CA LYS A 91 17.40 -15.85 3.54
C LYS A 91 17.45 -15.70 2.01
N GLY A 92 18.03 -14.60 1.56
CA GLY A 92 18.17 -14.30 0.13
C GLY A 92 16.91 -13.79 -0.55
N VAL A 93 15.77 -13.73 0.15
CA VAL A 93 14.53 -13.14 -0.39
C VAL A 93 14.58 -11.64 -0.12
N ASN A 94 14.58 -10.87 -1.20
CA ASN A 94 14.65 -9.41 -1.19
C ASN A 94 13.39 -8.74 -1.78
N ARG A 95 12.30 -9.50 -1.93
CA ARG A 95 11.03 -9.02 -2.46
C ARG A 95 9.87 -9.58 -1.65
N VAL A 96 8.88 -8.77 -1.44
CA VAL A 96 7.59 -9.17 -0.85
C VAL A 96 6.46 -8.76 -1.78
N SER A 97 5.46 -9.63 -1.92
CA SER A 97 4.29 -9.40 -2.76
C SER A 97 3.04 -9.35 -1.91
N PHE A 98 2.18 -8.42 -2.24
CA PHE A 98 0.85 -8.27 -1.65
C PHE A 98 -0.20 -8.40 -2.74
N SER A 99 -1.31 -9.03 -2.42
CA SER A 99 -2.46 -9.17 -3.32
C SER A 99 -3.74 -8.93 -2.55
N ASP A 100 -4.74 -8.42 -3.26
CA ASP A 100 -6.10 -8.22 -2.74
C ASP A 100 -6.18 -7.37 -1.46
N LEU A 101 -5.29 -6.37 -1.34
CA LEU A 101 -5.37 -5.43 -0.25
C LEU A 101 -6.61 -4.54 -0.40
N PRO A 102 -7.44 -4.41 0.65
CA PRO A 102 -8.58 -3.52 0.62
C PRO A 102 -8.15 -2.06 0.48
N PRO A 103 -9.04 -1.16 0.02
CA PRO A 103 -8.77 0.27 0.01
C PRO A 103 -8.38 0.79 1.40
N GLY A 104 -7.39 1.67 1.44
CA GLY A 104 -6.87 2.24 2.68
C GLY A 104 -5.42 2.68 2.57
N ASP A 105 -4.87 3.13 3.69
CA ASP A 105 -3.50 3.58 3.82
C ASP A 105 -2.67 2.49 4.50
N TYR A 106 -1.54 2.17 3.91
CA TYR A 106 -0.64 1.12 4.36
C TYR A 106 0.75 1.69 4.60
N HIS A 107 1.22 1.59 5.84
CA HIS A 107 2.58 1.94 6.23
C HIS A 107 3.45 0.70 6.17
N PHE A 108 4.24 0.58 5.13
CA PHE A 108 5.20 -0.50 4.96
C PHE A 108 6.56 -0.08 5.48
N ARG A 109 7.14 -0.92 6.33
CA ARG A 109 8.49 -0.73 6.89
C ARG A 109 9.32 -1.97 6.69
N ILE A 110 10.59 -1.77 6.37
CA ILE A 110 11.56 -2.83 6.14
C ILE A 110 12.84 -2.57 6.93
N LYS A 111 13.40 -3.61 7.52
CA LYS A 111 14.74 -3.61 8.09
C LYS A 111 15.48 -4.86 7.69
N ALA A 112 16.80 -4.83 7.78
CA ALA A 112 17.66 -5.97 7.53
C ALA A 112 18.38 -6.37 8.81
N GLU A 113 18.59 -7.67 8.99
CA GLU A 113 19.28 -8.27 10.13
C GLU A 113 20.38 -9.19 9.62
N ASP A 114 21.56 -9.07 10.17
CA ASP A 114 22.64 -10.05 10.08
C ASP A 114 23.02 -10.45 11.51
N TYR A 115 23.52 -11.62 11.74
CA TYR A 115 23.83 -12.30 13.01
C TYR A 115 23.90 -11.44 14.30
N LEU A 116 24.35 -10.19 14.23
CA LEU A 116 24.60 -9.32 15.37
C LEU A 116 24.16 -7.87 15.19
N LEU A 117 23.77 -7.47 13.97
CA LEU A 117 23.50 -6.07 13.64
C LEU A 117 22.17 -5.94 12.91
N GLU A 118 21.39 -4.95 13.31
CA GLU A 118 20.20 -4.52 12.61
C GLU A 118 20.49 -3.27 11.76
N SER A 119 19.84 -3.15 10.61
CA SER A 119 19.91 -1.96 9.76
C SER A 119 19.02 -0.84 10.30
N ASP A 120 19.20 0.36 9.76
CA ASP A 120 18.16 1.38 9.83
C ASP A 120 16.88 0.86 9.12
N THR A 121 15.73 1.37 9.52
CA THR A 121 14.44 1.04 8.90
C THR A 121 14.18 1.99 7.73
N ASP A 122 13.77 1.46 6.59
CA ASP A 122 13.20 2.25 5.49
C ASP A 122 11.68 2.09 5.48
N GLU A 123 10.96 3.16 5.13
CA GLU A 123 9.50 3.17 5.16
C GLU A 123 8.89 3.89 3.95
N ILE A 124 7.74 3.39 3.54
CA ILE A 124 6.88 4.01 2.53
C ILE A 124 5.43 3.91 2.95
N THR A 125 4.61 4.81 2.42
CA THR A 125 3.16 4.78 2.56
C THR A 125 2.53 4.43 1.22
N ILE A 126 1.57 3.52 1.23
CA ILE A 126 0.85 3.08 0.04
C ILE A 126 -0.63 3.41 0.25
N HIS A 127 -1.16 4.25 -0.62
CA HIS A 127 -2.55 4.68 -0.61
C HIS A 127 -3.33 3.94 -1.69
N ILE A 128 -4.25 3.05 -1.30
CA ILE A 128 -5.13 2.35 -2.22
C ILE A 128 -6.49 3.04 -2.19
N ALA A 129 -6.85 3.69 -3.30
CA ALA A 129 -8.10 4.42 -3.40
C ALA A 129 -9.31 3.47 -3.42
N PRO A 130 -10.44 3.84 -2.79
CA PRO A 130 -11.66 3.07 -2.89
C PRO A 130 -12.23 3.12 -4.31
N ALA A 131 -13.01 2.11 -4.68
CA ALA A 131 -13.76 2.11 -5.92
C ALA A 131 -14.72 3.30 -5.98
N TRP A 132 -14.91 3.89 -7.17
CA TRP A 132 -15.76 5.07 -7.33
C TRP A 132 -17.20 4.82 -6.87
N TRP A 133 -17.73 3.60 -7.03
CA TRP A 133 -19.08 3.23 -6.57
C TRP A 133 -19.19 3.05 -5.05
N ALA A 134 -18.09 2.91 -4.33
CA ALA A 134 -18.01 2.86 -2.87
C ALA A 134 -17.64 4.23 -2.27
N SER A 135 -17.55 5.27 -3.12
CA SER A 135 -17.27 6.63 -2.66
C SER A 135 -18.48 7.23 -1.92
N GLY A 136 -18.24 8.19 -1.02
CA GLY A 136 -19.31 8.88 -0.29
C GLY A 136 -20.37 9.51 -1.22
N TRP A 137 -19.96 9.99 -2.39
CA TRP A 137 -20.86 10.53 -3.41
C TRP A 137 -21.77 9.46 -4.01
N ALA A 138 -21.26 8.27 -4.29
CA ALA A 138 -22.07 7.16 -4.78
C ALA A 138 -23.10 6.73 -3.75
N MET A 139 -22.75 6.70 -2.47
CA MET A 139 -23.69 6.42 -1.36
C MET A 139 -24.83 7.45 -1.30
N LEU A 140 -24.53 8.73 -1.49
CA LEU A 140 -25.57 9.78 -1.56
C LEU A 140 -26.50 9.58 -2.76
N ILE A 141 -25.97 9.24 -3.92
CA ILE A 141 -26.78 8.95 -5.11
C ILE A 141 -27.68 7.74 -4.87
N TYR A 142 -27.18 6.67 -4.27
CA TYR A 142 -27.99 5.50 -3.94
C TYR A 142 -29.11 5.82 -2.95
N ALA A 143 -28.82 6.64 -1.93
CA ALA A 143 -29.84 7.08 -0.96
C ALA A 143 -30.92 7.92 -1.64
N LEU A 144 -30.57 8.85 -2.53
CA LEU A 144 -31.53 9.65 -3.30
C LEU A 144 -32.40 8.78 -4.21
N LEU A 145 -31.79 7.81 -4.90
CA LEU A 145 -32.54 6.88 -5.75
C LEU A 145 -33.51 6.02 -4.94
N ALA A 146 -33.13 5.57 -3.76
CA ALA A 146 -33.99 4.80 -2.87
C ALA A 146 -35.21 5.66 -2.40
N VAL A 147 -34.98 6.91 -2.01
CA VAL A 147 -36.04 7.84 -1.61
C VAL A 147 -36.98 8.12 -2.79
N ALA A 148 -36.44 8.36 -3.99
CA ALA A 148 -37.23 8.59 -5.19
C ALA A 148 -38.11 7.37 -5.56
N ALA A 149 -37.56 6.16 -5.43
CA ALA A 149 -38.31 4.93 -5.69
C ALA A 149 -39.48 4.76 -4.70
N VAL A 150 -39.24 4.96 -3.39
CA VAL A 150 -40.29 4.91 -2.36
C VAL A 150 -41.37 5.95 -2.65
N TYR A 151 -40.96 7.17 -2.98
CA TYR A 151 -41.92 8.25 -3.32
C TYR A 151 -42.77 7.91 -4.54
N GLY A 152 -42.14 7.35 -5.60
CA GLY A 152 -42.87 6.88 -6.80
C GLY A 152 -43.91 5.79 -6.49
N ILE A 153 -43.56 4.83 -5.62
CA ILE A 153 -44.50 3.79 -5.18
C ILE A 153 -45.66 4.37 -4.44
N ILE A 154 -45.44 5.33 -3.52
CA ILE A 154 -46.51 6.00 -2.79
C ILE A 154 -47.43 6.76 -3.74
N LEU A 155 -46.92 7.51 -4.72
CA LEU A 155 -47.70 8.20 -5.71
C LEU A 155 -48.56 7.23 -6.55
N GLN A 156 -47.99 6.10 -6.97
CA GLN A 156 -48.71 5.10 -7.72
C GLN A 156 -49.83 4.44 -6.92
N MET A 157 -49.57 4.17 -5.65
CA MET A 157 -50.60 3.66 -4.75
C MET A 157 -51.75 4.69 -4.56
N ARG A 158 -51.42 5.96 -4.34
CA ARG A 158 -52.42 7.03 -4.21
C ARG A 158 -53.29 7.17 -5.46
N HIS A 159 -52.65 7.06 -6.63
CA HIS A 159 -53.40 7.14 -7.92
C HIS A 159 -54.33 5.94 -8.10
N ARG A 160 -53.93 4.74 -7.73
CA ARG A 160 -54.77 3.53 -7.77
C ARG A 160 -55.97 3.62 -6.79
N TYR A 161 -55.77 4.20 -5.62
CA TYR A 161 -56.88 4.40 -4.65
C TYR A 161 -57.93 5.41 -5.16
N ARG A 162 -57.53 6.48 -5.83
CA ARG A 162 -58.47 7.48 -6.39
C ARG A 162 -59.34 6.86 -7.49
N ILE A 163 -58.76 6.09 -8.40
CA ILE A 163 -59.50 5.45 -9.49
C ILE A 163 -60.53 4.44 -8.97
N ARG A 164 -60.28 3.78 -7.85
CA ARG A 164 -61.24 2.85 -7.25
C ARG A 164 -62.43 3.57 -6.59
N GLN A 165 -62.25 4.77 -6.10
CA GLN A 165 -63.33 5.55 -5.50
C GLN A 165 -64.29 6.16 -6.55
N GLU A 166 -63.81 6.40 -7.78
CA GLU A 166 -64.67 6.95 -8.85
C GLU A 166 -65.46 5.85 -9.58
N MET A 167 -65.17 4.55 -9.32
CA MET A 167 -65.90 3.44 -9.92
C MET A 167 -66.95 2.78 -8.98
N MET A 168 -67.17 3.35 -7.81
CA MET A 168 -68.25 2.92 -6.90
C MET A 168 -69.35 4.01 -6.83
#